data_bc7a95db0f5e1b16a4dec2f8aefcc598
#
_entry.id   bc7a95db0f5e1b16a4dec2f8aefcc598
#
_cell.length_a   1.000
_cell.length_b   1.000
_cell.length_c   1.000
_cell.angle_alpha   90.00
_cell.angle_beta   90.00
_cell.angle_gamma   90.00
#
_symmetry.space_group_name_H-M   'P 1'
#
loop_
_entity.id
_entity.type
_entity.pdbx_description
1 polymer ?
#
loop_
_entity_poly.entity_id
_entity_poly.type
_entity_poly.pdbx_seq_one_letter_code
_entity_poly.pdbx_strand_id
1 'polypeptide(L)'
;MNDINFTMYKLAGIIAEYDPFHNGHAWQLQQAKVLGAQRVAVAMSCGLTQRGALPLLPESVRVQAALTCGADLVFALPAPYACSGAECFARAGVQLLAAAGCDALVFGAETPDAALLMEAARVLSGAEYRTALKARLAAGARSFAAARQQSARAPALPPCWTSPTTIWPWNTARPFWSWGLLWCRSPCPGRVPVMGRP
;
A
#
# COMPACT_ATOMS: atom_id res chain seq x y z
N MET A 1 -21.29 23.45 13.13
CA MET A 1 -19.88 23.29 13.48
C MET A 1 -19.67 21.80 13.61
N ASN A 2 -19.11 21.16 12.58
CA ASN A 2 -18.84 19.72 12.66
C ASN A 2 -17.51 19.56 13.39
N ASP A 3 -17.56 18.98 14.58
CA ASP A 3 -16.37 18.58 15.33
C ASP A 3 -15.60 17.55 14.50
N ILE A 4 -14.58 17.99 13.78
CA ILE A 4 -13.60 17.11 13.14
C ILE A 4 -12.78 16.51 14.28
N ASN A 5 -13.18 15.34 14.73
CA ASN A 5 -12.44 14.57 15.72
C ASN A 5 -11.09 14.16 15.08
N PHE A 6 -10.07 14.99 15.21
CA PHE A 6 -8.71 14.71 14.75
C PHE A 6 -8.16 13.52 15.52
N THR A 7 -8.24 12.35 14.94
CA THR A 7 -7.59 11.17 15.52
C THR A 7 -6.07 11.32 15.34
N MET A 8 -5.36 11.58 16.42
CA MET A 8 -3.89 11.65 16.42
C MET A 8 -3.30 10.24 16.34
N TYR A 9 -2.38 10.04 15.41
CA TYR A 9 -1.61 8.80 15.28
C TYR A 9 -0.18 9.04 15.75
N LYS A 10 0.36 8.14 16.57
CA LYS A 10 1.72 8.29 17.08
C LYS A 10 2.76 8.05 15.99
N LEU A 11 2.55 7.01 15.18
CA LEU A 11 3.48 6.60 14.14
C LEU A 11 2.72 6.03 12.94
N ALA A 12 2.72 6.75 11.83
CA ALA A 12 2.15 6.27 10.57
C ALA A 12 3.21 5.54 9.75
N GLY A 13 2.85 4.41 9.15
CA GLY A 13 3.72 3.61 8.30
C GLY A 13 3.43 3.82 6.81
N ILE A 14 4.49 3.85 6.00
CA ILE A 14 4.44 3.84 4.53
C ILE A 14 5.33 2.72 4.03
N ILE A 15 4.89 1.97 3.02
CA ILE A 15 5.70 0.98 2.32
C ILE A 15 6.11 1.56 0.98
N ALA A 16 7.41 1.56 0.65
CA ALA A 16 7.92 2.26 -0.52
C ALA A 16 9.14 1.58 -1.14
N GLU A 17 9.40 1.89 -2.42
CA GLU A 17 10.67 1.58 -3.09
C GLU A 17 11.51 2.85 -3.26
N TYR A 18 10.87 3.98 -3.53
CA TYR A 18 11.50 5.27 -3.81
C TYR A 18 12.56 5.18 -4.94
N ASP A 19 12.18 4.58 -6.05
CA ASP A 19 13.07 4.33 -7.17
C ASP A 19 12.61 4.99 -8.50
N PRO A 20 12.96 6.30 -8.68
CA PRO A 20 13.55 7.22 -7.70
C PRO A 20 12.53 7.84 -6.75
N PHE A 21 12.99 8.50 -5.69
CA PHE A 21 12.14 9.38 -4.89
C PHE A 21 11.73 10.61 -5.71
N HIS A 22 10.46 11.00 -5.66
CA HIS A 22 9.90 12.12 -6.43
C HIS A 22 8.86 12.92 -5.63
N ASN A 23 8.39 14.04 -6.19
CA ASN A 23 7.46 14.95 -5.51
C ASN A 23 6.17 14.29 -4.99
N GLY A 24 5.70 13.22 -5.65
CA GLY A 24 4.55 12.44 -5.16
C GLY A 24 4.82 11.72 -3.85
N HIS A 25 6.02 11.23 -3.67
CA HIS A 25 6.43 10.61 -2.42
C HIS A 25 6.57 11.66 -1.31
N ALA A 26 7.16 12.82 -1.62
CA ALA A 26 7.25 13.94 -0.68
C ALA A 26 5.86 14.41 -0.25
N TRP A 27 4.94 14.55 -1.21
CA TRP A 27 3.56 14.91 -0.93
C TRP A 27 2.86 13.87 -0.05
N GLN A 28 3.06 12.56 -0.28
CA GLN A 28 2.51 11.49 0.55
C GLN A 28 2.98 11.59 2.00
N LEU A 29 4.27 11.83 2.22
CA LEU A 29 4.85 12.03 3.56
C LEU A 29 4.22 13.24 4.28
N GLN A 30 4.07 14.35 3.57
CA GLN A 30 3.44 15.56 4.11
C GLN A 30 1.96 15.31 4.44
N GLN A 31 1.23 14.64 3.55
CA GLN A 31 -0.18 14.32 3.79
C GLN A 31 -0.38 13.40 4.99
N ALA A 32 0.54 12.47 5.23
CA ALA A 32 0.49 11.65 6.44
C ALA A 32 0.48 12.51 7.71
N LYS A 33 1.29 13.57 7.75
CA LYS A 33 1.33 14.52 8.89
C LYS A 33 0.08 15.40 8.96
N VAL A 34 -0.42 15.88 7.82
CA VAL A 34 -1.68 16.64 7.76
C VAL A 34 -2.86 15.81 8.26
N LEU A 35 -2.86 14.50 8.01
CA LEU A 35 -3.88 13.55 8.46
C LEU A 35 -3.75 13.17 9.95
N GLY A 36 -2.82 13.75 10.68
CA GLY A 36 -2.68 13.60 12.13
C GLY A 36 -1.57 12.66 12.59
N ALA A 37 -0.66 12.23 11.71
CA ALA A 37 0.52 11.49 12.15
C ALA A 37 1.52 12.41 12.85
N GLN A 38 1.90 12.06 14.08
CA GLN A 38 2.97 12.76 14.78
C GLN A 38 4.33 12.46 14.17
N ARG A 39 4.53 11.20 13.74
CA ARG A 39 5.75 10.71 13.07
C ARG A 39 5.40 9.78 11.92
N VAL A 40 6.29 9.67 10.95
CA VAL A 40 6.15 8.82 9.78
C VAL A 40 7.33 7.86 9.67
N ALA A 41 7.05 6.57 9.65
CA ALA A 41 8.01 5.51 9.38
C ALA A 41 7.82 4.97 7.97
N VAL A 42 8.91 4.67 7.29
CA VAL A 42 8.91 4.08 5.96
C VAL A 42 9.57 2.71 5.99
N ALA A 43 8.90 1.68 5.50
CA ALA A 43 9.51 0.40 5.14
C ALA A 43 9.93 0.48 3.67
N MET A 44 11.23 0.62 3.41
CA MET A 44 11.79 0.84 2.09
C MET A 44 12.53 -0.40 1.58
N SER A 45 12.34 -0.77 0.32
CA SER A 45 13.09 -1.87 -0.31
C SER A 45 14.60 -1.61 -0.25
N CYS A 46 15.34 -2.61 0.24
CA CYS A 46 16.79 -2.60 0.38
C CYS A 46 17.43 -3.52 -0.66
N GLY A 47 18.46 -3.04 -1.34
CA GLY A 47 19.23 -3.79 -2.33
C GLY A 47 18.53 -3.82 -3.70
N LEU A 48 17.56 -4.69 -3.88
CA LEU A 48 16.83 -4.84 -5.15
C LEU A 48 15.43 -4.20 -5.07
N THR A 49 14.91 -3.78 -6.23
CA THR A 49 13.51 -3.38 -6.37
C THR A 49 12.60 -4.62 -6.28
N GLN A 50 11.30 -4.39 -6.11
CA GLN A 50 10.30 -5.48 -6.08
C GLN A 50 10.32 -6.33 -7.36
N ARG A 51 10.75 -5.77 -8.48
CA ARG A 51 10.88 -6.46 -9.77
C ARG A 51 12.21 -7.20 -9.94
N GLY A 52 13.07 -7.18 -8.92
CA GLY A 52 14.39 -7.83 -8.96
C GLY A 52 15.44 -7.04 -9.74
N ALA A 53 15.17 -5.79 -10.09
CA ALA A 53 16.14 -4.91 -10.75
C ALA A 53 17.01 -4.16 -9.73
N LEU A 54 18.18 -3.69 -10.18
CA LEU A 54 18.95 -2.73 -9.39
C LEU A 54 18.21 -1.39 -9.36
N PRO A 55 18.13 -0.74 -8.19
CA PRO A 55 17.55 0.59 -8.09
C PRO A 55 18.34 1.61 -8.92
N LEU A 56 17.64 2.62 -9.40
CA LEU A 56 18.22 3.73 -10.16
C LEU A 56 19.21 4.55 -9.30
N LEU A 57 18.95 4.67 -8.00
CA LEU A 57 19.78 5.41 -7.05
C LEU A 57 20.21 4.51 -5.89
N PRO A 58 21.41 4.75 -5.33
CA PRO A 58 21.87 4.08 -4.13
C PRO A 58 20.87 4.19 -2.98
N GLU A 59 20.84 3.19 -2.12
CA GLU A 59 19.94 3.16 -0.95
C GLU A 59 20.11 4.37 -0.06
N SER A 60 21.35 4.79 0.21
CA SER A 60 21.64 5.97 1.03
C SER A 60 21.02 7.26 0.48
N VAL A 61 21.00 7.44 -0.84
CA VAL A 61 20.38 8.60 -1.50
C VAL A 61 18.87 8.56 -1.35
N ARG A 62 18.26 7.38 -1.53
CA ARG A 62 16.81 7.20 -1.36
C ARG A 62 16.35 7.43 0.08
N VAL A 63 17.12 6.91 1.04
CA VAL A 63 16.90 7.15 2.49
C VAL A 63 17.01 8.64 2.81
N GLN A 64 18.09 9.28 2.34
CA GLN A 64 18.32 10.72 2.60
C GLN A 64 17.18 11.57 2.03
N ALA A 65 16.71 11.26 0.83
CA ALA A 65 15.58 11.97 0.22
C ALA A 65 14.29 11.81 1.05
N ALA A 66 13.98 10.61 1.52
CA ALA A 66 12.81 10.36 2.35
C ALA A 66 12.88 11.12 3.68
N LEU A 67 14.02 11.08 4.38
CA LEU A 67 14.22 11.79 5.65
C LEU A 67 14.14 13.31 5.47
N THR A 68 14.78 13.85 4.42
CA THR A 68 14.74 15.29 4.11
C THR A 68 13.31 15.76 3.80
N CYS A 69 12.48 14.90 3.18
CA CYS A 69 11.12 15.23 2.81
C CYS A 69 10.07 14.91 3.89
N GLY A 70 10.50 14.50 5.09
CA GLY A 70 9.61 14.42 6.24
C GLY A 70 9.33 13.04 6.80
N ALA A 71 10.00 11.98 6.32
CA ALA A 71 10.05 10.72 7.06
C ALA A 71 10.88 10.90 8.35
N ASP A 72 10.40 10.33 9.45
CA ASP A 72 11.12 10.36 10.73
C ASP A 72 11.99 9.10 10.91
N LEU A 73 11.59 7.99 10.31
CA LEU A 73 12.29 6.71 10.37
C LEU A 73 12.23 6.02 9.00
N VAL A 74 13.32 5.38 8.60
CA VAL A 74 13.35 4.50 7.42
C VAL A 74 13.90 3.14 7.83
N PHE A 75 13.10 2.10 7.64
CA PHE A 75 13.47 0.72 7.88
C PHE A 75 13.80 0.03 6.56
N ALA A 76 14.90 -0.69 6.52
CA ALA A 76 15.25 -1.51 5.37
C ALA A 76 14.36 -2.76 5.31
N LEU A 77 13.64 -2.95 4.20
CA LEU A 77 12.97 -4.20 3.88
C LEU A 77 13.94 -5.06 3.06
N PRO A 78 14.52 -6.12 3.67
CA PRO A 78 15.60 -6.86 3.02
C PRO A 78 15.09 -7.82 1.93
N ALA A 79 16.00 -8.26 1.06
CA ALA A 79 15.79 -9.45 0.26
C ALA A 79 15.66 -10.68 1.20
N PRO A 80 14.81 -11.69 0.88
CA PRO A 80 14.05 -11.82 -0.37
C PRO A 80 12.72 -11.05 -0.39
N TYR A 81 12.32 -10.42 0.71
CA TYR A 81 11.01 -9.75 0.79
C TYR A 81 10.91 -8.56 -0.17
N ALA A 82 11.99 -7.77 -0.27
CA ALA A 82 12.03 -6.59 -1.15
C ALA A 82 11.79 -6.94 -2.63
N CYS A 83 12.29 -8.08 -3.11
CA CYS A 83 12.18 -8.54 -4.49
C CYS A 83 11.17 -9.68 -4.67
N SER A 84 10.21 -9.80 -3.76
CA SER A 84 9.16 -10.82 -3.82
C SER A 84 7.92 -10.34 -4.59
N GLY A 85 6.98 -11.26 -4.84
CA GLY A 85 5.68 -10.89 -5.38
C GLY A 85 4.95 -9.88 -4.49
N ALA A 86 4.13 -9.04 -5.11
CA ALA A 86 3.46 -7.90 -4.49
C ALA A 86 2.76 -8.19 -3.15
N GLU A 87 2.16 -9.37 -3.02
CA GLU A 87 1.50 -9.77 -1.78
C GLU A 87 2.52 -10.03 -0.65
N CYS A 88 3.62 -10.70 -0.95
CA CYS A 88 4.67 -11.00 0.02
C CYS A 88 5.40 -9.72 0.45
N PHE A 89 5.73 -8.85 -0.52
CA PHE A 89 6.32 -7.54 -0.29
C PHE A 89 5.46 -6.68 0.65
N ALA A 90 4.16 -6.54 0.35
CA ALA A 90 3.24 -5.76 1.19
C ALA A 90 3.09 -6.37 2.59
N ARG A 91 2.95 -7.69 2.68
CA ARG A 91 2.83 -8.39 3.97
C ARG A 91 4.05 -8.17 4.84
N ALA A 92 5.25 -8.32 4.28
CA ALA A 92 6.50 -8.11 5.01
C ALA A 92 6.65 -6.64 5.44
N GLY A 93 6.32 -5.68 4.56
CA GLY A 93 6.33 -4.26 4.91
C GLY A 93 5.36 -3.93 6.04
N VAL A 94 4.12 -4.45 5.99
CA VAL A 94 3.13 -4.26 7.07
C VAL A 94 3.61 -4.88 8.39
N GLN A 95 4.18 -6.10 8.34
CA GLN A 95 4.70 -6.75 9.53
C GLN A 95 5.86 -5.97 10.17
N LEU A 96 6.77 -5.45 9.33
CA LEU A 96 7.88 -4.62 9.77
C LEU A 96 7.39 -3.34 10.46
N LEU A 97 6.45 -2.63 9.83
CA LEU A 97 5.85 -1.41 10.38
C LEU A 97 5.04 -1.68 11.66
N ALA A 98 4.30 -2.77 11.70
CA ALA A 98 3.57 -3.18 12.89
C ALA A 98 4.53 -3.50 14.06
N ALA A 99 5.62 -4.23 13.81
CA ALA A 99 6.67 -4.50 14.79
C ALA A 99 7.39 -3.22 15.27
N ALA A 100 7.49 -2.20 14.41
CA ALA A 100 8.00 -0.88 14.75
C ALA A 100 7.01 -0.03 15.57
N GLY A 101 5.80 -0.51 15.82
CA GLY A 101 4.77 0.17 16.61
C GLY A 101 3.94 1.18 15.82
N CYS A 102 3.89 1.07 14.49
CA CYS A 102 2.98 1.88 13.69
C CYS A 102 1.52 1.56 14.02
N ASP A 103 0.74 2.59 14.30
CA ASP A 103 -0.68 2.52 14.63
C ASP A 103 -1.58 2.89 13.43
N ALA A 104 -0.99 3.32 12.32
CA ALA A 104 -1.66 3.60 11.06
C ALA A 104 -0.80 3.22 9.86
N LEU A 105 -1.44 2.89 8.72
CA LEU A 105 -0.79 2.68 7.44
C LEU A 105 -1.32 3.70 6.43
N VAL A 106 -0.41 4.38 5.72
CA VAL A 106 -0.73 5.36 4.69
C VAL A 106 -0.31 4.83 3.33
N PHE A 107 -1.23 4.77 2.40
CA PHE A 107 -0.97 4.34 1.03
C PHE A 107 -1.89 5.07 0.04
N GLY A 108 -1.47 5.16 -1.21
CA GLY A 108 -2.27 5.72 -2.30
C GLY A 108 -3.26 4.69 -2.84
N ALA A 109 -4.48 5.12 -3.17
CA ALA A 109 -5.47 4.29 -3.82
C ALA A 109 -6.19 5.08 -4.93
N GLU A 110 -6.51 4.42 -6.05
CA GLU A 110 -7.29 5.03 -7.15
C GLU A 110 -8.72 5.33 -6.71
N THR A 111 -9.28 4.49 -5.85
CA THR A 111 -10.61 4.69 -5.25
C THR A 111 -10.42 4.84 -3.76
N PRO A 112 -10.49 6.07 -3.22
CA PRO A 112 -10.25 6.35 -1.81
C PRO A 112 -11.50 6.06 -0.96
N ASP A 113 -12.03 4.85 -1.07
CA ASP A 113 -13.14 4.35 -0.26
C ASP A 113 -12.65 3.21 0.64
N ALA A 114 -12.49 3.52 1.92
CA ALA A 114 -11.98 2.58 2.90
C ALA A 114 -12.91 1.40 3.15
N ALA A 115 -14.21 1.62 3.14
CA ALA A 115 -15.18 0.56 3.37
C ALA A 115 -15.11 -0.47 2.23
N LEU A 116 -15.04 0.04 1.00
CA LEU A 116 -14.89 -0.77 -0.18
C LEU A 116 -13.56 -1.55 -0.18
N LEU A 117 -12.45 -0.89 0.20
CA LEU A 117 -11.12 -1.55 0.28
C LEU A 117 -11.09 -2.63 1.36
N MET A 118 -11.71 -2.40 2.51
CA MET A 118 -11.80 -3.40 3.58
C MET A 118 -12.66 -4.59 3.17
N GLU A 119 -13.78 -4.35 2.49
CA GLU A 119 -14.63 -5.43 1.97
C GLU A 119 -13.86 -6.27 0.93
N ALA A 120 -13.14 -5.62 0.02
CA ALA A 120 -12.30 -6.34 -0.93
C ALA A 120 -11.20 -7.15 -0.26
N ALA A 121 -10.54 -6.60 0.75
CA ALA A 121 -9.53 -7.32 1.51
C ALA A 121 -10.13 -8.56 2.19
N ARG A 122 -11.36 -8.43 2.74
CA ARG A 122 -12.10 -9.54 3.33
C ARG A 122 -12.38 -10.65 2.30
N VAL A 123 -12.91 -10.29 1.14
CA VAL A 123 -13.21 -11.24 0.05
C VAL A 123 -11.93 -11.93 -0.43
N LEU A 124 -10.88 -11.17 -0.71
CA LEU A 124 -9.60 -11.70 -1.20
C LEU A 124 -8.86 -12.57 -0.18
N SER A 125 -9.15 -12.39 1.11
CA SER A 125 -8.62 -13.24 2.19
C SER A 125 -9.47 -14.49 2.45
N GLY A 126 -10.65 -14.58 1.84
CA GLY A 126 -11.62 -15.67 2.05
C GLY A 126 -11.16 -17.02 1.49
N ALA A 127 -11.69 -18.09 2.07
CA ALA A 127 -11.41 -19.46 1.62
C ALA A 127 -11.96 -19.72 0.20
N GLU A 128 -13.12 -19.17 -0.12
CA GLU A 128 -13.77 -19.28 -1.42
C GLU A 128 -12.90 -18.71 -2.54
N TYR A 129 -12.39 -17.49 -2.32
CA TYR A 129 -11.48 -16.86 -3.28
C TYR A 129 -10.21 -17.70 -3.50
N ARG A 130 -9.60 -18.19 -2.41
CA ARG A 130 -8.39 -19.02 -2.48
C ARG A 130 -8.64 -20.33 -3.24
N THR A 131 -9.79 -20.95 -3.03
CA THR A 131 -10.20 -22.17 -3.75
C THR A 131 -10.41 -21.89 -5.24
N ALA A 132 -11.14 -20.82 -5.55
CA ALA A 132 -11.37 -20.41 -6.94
C ALA A 132 -10.04 -20.06 -7.66
N LEU A 133 -9.12 -19.36 -6.98
CA LEU A 133 -7.81 -19.03 -7.51
C LEU A 133 -6.98 -20.27 -7.81
N LYS A 134 -6.92 -21.24 -6.89
CA LYS A 134 -6.22 -22.51 -7.08
C LYS A 134 -6.79 -23.28 -8.26
N ALA A 135 -8.12 -23.40 -8.36
CA ALA A 135 -8.79 -24.09 -9.45
C ALA A 135 -8.46 -23.45 -10.82
N ARG A 136 -8.45 -22.11 -10.91
CA ARG A 136 -8.10 -21.41 -12.15
C ARG A 136 -6.63 -21.57 -12.55
N LEU A 137 -5.74 -21.56 -11.58
CA LEU A 137 -4.30 -21.81 -11.83
C LEU A 137 -4.10 -23.26 -12.33
N ALA A 138 -4.77 -24.24 -11.73
CA ALA A 138 -4.73 -25.63 -12.16
C ALA A 138 -5.32 -25.84 -13.57
N ALA A 139 -6.32 -25.04 -13.95
CA ALA A 139 -6.93 -25.06 -15.27
C ALA A 139 -6.09 -24.35 -16.36
N GLY A 140 -4.86 -23.93 -16.06
CA GLY A 140 -3.95 -23.33 -17.05
C GLY A 140 -4.23 -21.86 -17.36
N ALA A 141 -4.57 -21.06 -16.36
CA ALA A 141 -4.72 -19.62 -16.53
C ALA A 141 -3.46 -18.98 -17.15
N ARG A 142 -3.65 -18.04 -18.08
CA ARG A 142 -2.56 -17.38 -18.83
C ARG A 142 -1.50 -16.71 -17.96
N SER A 143 -1.89 -16.25 -16.77
CA SER A 143 -0.98 -15.65 -15.78
C SER A 143 -1.65 -15.65 -14.40
N PHE A 144 -0.84 -15.51 -13.36
CA PHE A 144 -1.33 -15.34 -11.98
C PHE A 144 -2.24 -14.12 -11.84
N ALA A 145 -1.90 -13.00 -12.49
CA ALA A 145 -2.72 -11.80 -12.49
C ALA A 145 -4.10 -12.02 -13.13
N ALA A 146 -4.16 -12.73 -14.27
CA ALA A 146 -5.40 -13.09 -14.93
C ALA A 146 -6.26 -14.04 -14.07
N ALA A 147 -5.64 -15.04 -13.41
CA ALA A 147 -6.32 -15.93 -12.49
C ALA A 147 -6.91 -15.17 -11.30
N ARG A 148 -6.14 -14.26 -10.70
CA ARG A 148 -6.61 -13.40 -9.61
C ARG A 148 -7.81 -12.55 -10.02
N GLN A 149 -7.70 -11.85 -11.14
CA GLN A 149 -8.75 -10.99 -11.65
C GLN A 149 -10.06 -11.76 -11.90
N GLN A 150 -9.96 -12.93 -12.53
CA GLN A 150 -11.12 -13.77 -12.80
C GLN A 150 -11.73 -14.39 -11.55
N SER A 151 -10.92 -14.69 -10.53
CA SER A 151 -11.39 -15.21 -9.24
C SER A 151 -12.03 -14.12 -8.37
N ALA A 152 -11.61 -12.87 -8.53
CA ALA A 152 -12.21 -11.71 -7.87
C ALA A 152 -13.56 -11.27 -8.51
N ARG A 153 -13.87 -11.75 -9.71
CA ARG A 153 -15.16 -11.52 -10.40
C ARG A 153 -16.35 -12.30 -9.84
N ALA A 154 -16.17 -13.08 -8.77
CA ALA A 154 -17.31 -13.61 -8.01
C ALA A 154 -18.18 -12.43 -7.50
N PRO A 155 -19.51 -12.60 -7.32
CA PRO A 155 -20.53 -11.54 -7.40
C PRO A 155 -20.47 -10.39 -6.41
N ALA A 156 -19.39 -10.25 -5.66
CA ALA A 156 -19.30 -9.30 -4.54
C ALA A 156 -18.35 -8.10 -4.77
N LEU A 157 -17.55 -8.05 -5.83
CA LEU A 157 -16.60 -6.95 -6.01
C LEU A 157 -17.00 -6.01 -7.17
N PRO A 158 -16.98 -4.68 -6.96
CA PRO A 158 -17.28 -3.71 -8.02
C PRO A 158 -16.32 -3.84 -9.22
N PRO A 159 -16.73 -3.46 -10.43
CA PRO A 159 -15.92 -3.58 -11.66
C PRO A 159 -14.54 -2.89 -11.56
N CYS A 160 -14.39 -1.85 -10.75
CA CYS A 160 -13.13 -1.15 -10.53
C CYS A 160 -12.02 -2.05 -9.92
N TRP A 161 -12.39 -3.14 -9.24
CA TRP A 161 -11.46 -4.11 -8.65
C TRP A 161 -10.94 -5.16 -9.62
N THR A 162 -11.49 -5.20 -10.80
CA THR A 162 -11.05 -6.13 -11.85
C THR A 162 -9.88 -5.59 -12.66
N SER A 163 -9.50 -4.33 -12.46
CA SER A 163 -8.31 -3.75 -13.06
C SER A 163 -7.05 -4.16 -12.30
N PRO A 164 -5.99 -4.61 -12.98
CA PRO A 164 -4.70 -4.90 -12.35
C PRO A 164 -4.11 -3.69 -11.60
N THR A 165 -4.52 -2.49 -11.95
CA THR A 165 -4.07 -1.21 -11.41
C THR A 165 -4.70 -0.85 -10.08
N THR A 166 -5.90 -1.39 -9.76
CA THR A 166 -6.62 -1.05 -8.52
C THR A 166 -6.07 -1.79 -7.29
N ILE A 167 -5.47 -2.97 -7.50
CA ILE A 167 -4.92 -3.78 -6.40
C ILE A 167 -3.52 -3.30 -5.99
N TRP A 168 -2.85 -2.52 -6.86
CA TRP A 168 -1.49 -2.05 -6.62
C TRP A 168 -1.20 -0.71 -7.28
N PRO A 169 -1.16 0.38 -6.52
CA PRO A 169 -0.92 1.72 -7.07
C PRO A 169 0.49 1.98 -7.59
N TRP A 170 1.38 1.01 -7.56
CA TRP A 170 2.81 1.18 -7.79
C TRP A 170 3.26 1.22 -9.25
N ASN A 171 2.39 0.96 -10.22
CA ASN A 171 2.85 0.63 -11.56
C ASN A 171 2.36 1.50 -12.70
N THR A 172 1.83 2.67 -12.45
CA THR A 172 1.42 3.54 -13.56
C THR A 172 1.96 4.95 -13.39
N ALA A 173 2.85 5.33 -14.30
CA ALA A 173 3.06 6.70 -14.72
C ALA A 173 1.75 7.28 -15.29
N ARG A 174 0.70 7.35 -14.49
CA ARG A 174 -0.53 8.07 -14.81
C ARG A 174 -0.51 9.42 -14.11
N PRO A 175 -1.09 10.46 -14.72
CA PRO A 175 -0.96 11.81 -14.20
C PRO A 175 -1.47 11.95 -12.79
N PHE A 176 -0.74 12.69 -12.00
CA PHE A 176 -0.73 13.01 -10.58
C PHE A 176 -2.10 13.39 -9.94
N TRP A 177 -3.19 13.40 -10.71
CA TRP A 177 -4.43 14.09 -10.34
C TRP A 177 -5.55 13.18 -9.79
N SER A 178 -5.33 11.87 -9.65
CA SER A 178 -6.37 10.91 -9.23
C SER A 178 -6.07 10.10 -7.96
N TRP A 179 -5.11 10.52 -7.14
CA TRP A 179 -4.71 9.78 -5.95
C TRP A 179 -5.48 10.23 -4.70
N GLY A 180 -6.20 9.31 -4.07
CA GLY A 180 -6.67 9.46 -2.71
C GLY A 180 -5.71 8.81 -1.73
N LEU A 181 -5.55 9.38 -0.54
CA LEU A 181 -4.82 8.76 0.55
C LEU A 181 -5.79 7.98 1.42
N LEU A 182 -5.40 6.77 1.77
CA LEU A 182 -6.16 5.92 2.67
C LEU A 182 -5.37 5.72 3.96
N TRP A 183 -6.09 5.89 5.06
CA TRP A 183 -5.62 5.50 6.37
C TRP A 183 -6.22 4.14 6.74
N CYS A 184 -5.40 3.20 7.13
CA CYS A 184 -5.84 1.95 7.76
C CYS A 184 -5.25 1.88 9.17
N ARG A 185 -6.09 1.80 10.19
CA ARG A 185 -5.64 1.47 11.55
C ARG A 185 -5.17 0.02 11.58
N SER A 186 -4.12 -0.23 12.32
CA SER A 186 -3.64 -1.57 12.71
C SER A 186 -4.77 -2.44 13.31
N PRO A 187 -4.67 -3.78 13.32
CA PRO A 187 -5.77 -4.75 13.25
C PRO A 187 -6.71 -4.78 14.46
N CYS A 188 -7.35 -3.66 14.77
CA CYS A 188 -8.54 -3.63 15.59
C CYS A 188 -9.75 -3.26 14.72
N PRO A 189 -10.88 -3.98 14.80
CA PRO A 189 -12.03 -3.73 13.97
C PRO A 189 -12.72 -2.42 14.39
N GLY A 190 -12.61 -1.39 13.57
CA GLY A 190 -13.36 -0.18 13.79
C GLY A 190 -12.79 1.07 13.12
N ARG A 191 -13.48 1.49 12.08
CA ARG A 191 -13.46 2.79 11.40
C ARG A 191 -12.12 3.26 10.80
N VAL A 192 -12.10 3.22 9.50
CA VAL A 192 -11.08 3.83 8.65
C VAL A 192 -11.60 5.19 8.20
N PRO A 193 -10.98 6.33 8.56
CA PRO A 193 -11.35 7.60 7.98
C PRO A 193 -10.84 7.69 6.53
N VAL A 194 -11.72 8.02 5.61
CA VAL A 194 -11.42 8.32 4.22
C VAL A 194 -11.53 9.83 4.06
N MET A 195 -10.47 10.48 3.59
CA MET A 195 -10.59 11.83 3.06
C MET A 195 -10.86 11.76 1.57
N GLY A 196 -12.09 12.09 1.18
CA GLY A 196 -12.42 12.53 -0.17
C GLY A 196 -11.79 13.90 -0.43
N ARG A 197 -11.52 14.20 -1.70
CA ARG A 197 -11.06 15.53 -2.13
C ARG A 197 -12.01 16.64 -1.69
N PRO A 198 -11.48 17.87 -1.45
CA PRO A 198 -12.29 19.07 -1.54
C PRO A 198 -12.78 19.28 -2.97
#